data_862c16f6f5a355ca9b6e4db0fa0021cb
#
_entry.id   862c16f6f5a355ca9b6e4db0fa0021cb
#
_cell.length_a   1.000
_cell.length_b   1.000
_cell.length_c   1.000
_cell.angle_alpha   90.00
_cell.angle_beta   90.00
_cell.angle_gamma   90.00
#
_symmetry.space_group_name_H-M   'P 1'
#
loop_
_entity.id
_entity.type
_entity.pdbx_description
1 polymer ?
#
loop_
_entity_poly.entity_id
_entity_poly.type
_entity_poly.pdbx_seq_one_letter_code
_entity_poly.pdbx_strand_id
1 'polypeptide(L)'
;MRRLVAVLLTAVILLPIQASATTSSLWDEARVFDERGTSGGTIGGISIDIKNNTTDELIISQVASLPSIVEVYTATWCLNCVKTEQALDEAIESLPNLAKEVTRIHYHRYLYETLDPFGSNSTDSRWIDTYGKGSLISSETSFEASDGRTVQIDGTERSAPSNVFDGEMMYTGTSTKSNSLQTDYGTALTMGPSHPFSSNNLLELAVLSDTTIPELFSFHWNISLSAEVENWEVTSWLMFVEHSAHFPEGSNGKGNYSHVLHEAVNIGSQNASSILLDPPEPWDGDDMSVILLVDWTIRSSTDANSIPAPALSTLLCMLAALVPRRNRDSELLQ
;
A
#
# COMPACT_ATOMS: atom_id res chain seq x y z
N MET A 1 58.80 12.22 7.81
CA MET A 1 57.69 11.34 8.30
C MET A 1 56.61 12.12 9.08
N ARG A 2 56.93 12.96 10.06
CA ARG A 2 55.91 13.72 10.82
C ARG A 2 54.97 14.61 9.96
N ARG A 3 55.51 15.24 8.89
CA ARG A 3 54.71 16.08 7.98
C ARG A 3 53.76 15.28 7.08
N LEU A 4 54.11 14.08 6.72
CA LEU A 4 53.27 13.19 5.90
C LEU A 4 52.07 12.66 6.70
N VAL A 5 52.27 12.36 7.99
CA VAL A 5 51.21 11.88 8.87
C VAL A 5 50.18 12.99 9.15
N ALA A 6 50.67 14.26 9.33
CA ALA A 6 49.77 15.40 9.52
C ALA A 6 48.94 15.70 8.26
N VAL A 7 49.48 15.56 7.08
CA VAL A 7 48.78 15.77 5.81
C VAL A 7 47.75 14.65 5.59
N LEU A 8 48.06 13.40 5.95
CA LEU A 8 47.09 12.28 5.88
C LEU A 8 45.95 12.47 6.88
N LEU A 9 46.19 12.93 8.10
CA LEU A 9 45.16 13.21 9.09
C LEU A 9 44.25 14.37 8.66
N THR A 10 44.82 15.42 8.06
CA THR A 10 44.02 16.55 7.54
C THR A 10 43.21 16.13 6.31
N ALA A 11 43.71 15.25 5.45
CA ALA A 11 42.97 14.74 4.31
C ALA A 11 41.77 13.89 4.74
N VAL A 12 41.90 13.11 5.83
CA VAL A 12 40.78 12.30 6.38
C VAL A 12 39.70 13.19 7.03
N ILE A 13 40.10 14.34 7.62
CA ILE A 13 39.13 15.29 8.22
C ILE A 13 38.43 16.13 7.13
N LEU A 14 39.04 16.31 5.96
CA LEU A 14 38.46 17.04 4.83
C LEU A 14 37.70 16.16 3.83
N LEU A 15 37.63 14.83 4.05
CA LEU A 15 36.66 14.01 3.32
C LEU A 15 35.28 14.55 3.67
N PRO A 16 34.50 15.01 2.68
CA PRO A 16 33.11 15.40 2.95
C PRO A 16 32.45 14.19 3.59
N ILE A 17 31.98 14.36 4.82
CA ILE A 17 30.95 13.47 5.33
C ILE A 17 29.85 13.63 4.28
N GLN A 18 29.71 12.63 3.42
CA GLN A 18 28.51 12.54 2.60
C GLN A 18 27.39 12.44 3.63
N ALA A 19 26.83 13.61 3.99
CA ALA A 19 25.49 13.63 4.51
C ALA A 19 24.69 12.89 3.44
N SER A 20 24.26 11.67 3.73
CA SER A 20 23.22 11.04 2.96
C SER A 20 22.09 12.06 2.96
N ALA A 21 21.97 12.82 1.87
CA ALA A 21 20.76 13.56 1.63
C ALA A 21 19.71 12.49 1.72
N THR A 22 18.89 12.51 2.76
CA THR A 22 17.64 11.77 2.78
C THR A 22 16.88 12.35 1.60
N THR A 23 16.96 11.69 0.45
CA THR A 23 16.06 11.95 -0.67
C THR A 23 14.70 11.79 -0.05
N SER A 24 13.90 12.87 0.01
CA SER A 24 12.52 12.76 0.43
C SER A 24 11.89 11.69 -0.45
N SER A 25 11.31 10.67 0.18
CA SER A 25 10.62 9.62 -0.56
C SER A 25 9.54 10.27 -1.43
N LEU A 26 9.37 9.76 -2.65
CA LEU A 26 8.33 10.23 -3.56
C LEU A 26 6.92 9.85 -3.06
N TRP A 27 6.83 8.93 -2.11
CA TRP A 27 5.60 8.47 -1.45
C TRP A 27 5.90 8.02 -0.02
N ASP A 28 4.88 7.78 0.76
CA ASP A 28 4.98 7.13 2.06
C ASP A 28 4.73 5.61 1.90
N GLU A 29 5.31 4.79 2.77
CA GLU A 29 5.08 3.35 2.74
C GLU A 29 3.62 3.06 3.16
N ALA A 30 2.89 2.34 2.32
CA ALA A 30 1.49 2.01 2.61
C ALA A 30 1.37 0.99 3.75
N ARG A 31 2.29 0.03 3.82
CA ARG A 31 2.30 -1.03 4.84
C ARG A 31 3.48 -0.86 5.77
N VAL A 32 3.21 -0.81 7.06
CA VAL A 32 4.22 -0.72 8.11
C VAL A 32 4.26 -2.01 8.90
N PHE A 33 5.37 -2.73 8.79
CA PHE A 33 5.57 -4.01 9.45
C PHE A 33 6.40 -3.85 10.73
N ASP A 34 6.08 -4.63 11.76
CA ASP A 34 6.81 -4.62 13.04
C ASP A 34 8.18 -5.30 12.91
N GLU A 35 8.29 -6.30 12.05
CA GLU A 35 9.52 -7.04 11.81
C GLU A 35 10.38 -6.35 10.74
N ARG A 36 11.64 -6.09 11.09
CA ARG A 36 12.59 -5.49 10.15
C ARG A 36 12.83 -6.40 8.95
N GLY A 37 12.89 -5.79 7.77
CA GLY A 37 13.13 -6.52 6.53
C GLY A 37 11.89 -7.22 5.98
N THR A 38 10.71 -7.00 6.56
CA THR A 38 9.46 -7.38 5.95
C THR A 38 9.04 -6.32 4.94
N SER A 39 8.63 -6.76 3.77
CA SER A 39 8.01 -5.93 2.73
C SER A 39 6.74 -6.60 2.25
N GLY A 40 5.86 -5.84 1.62
CA GLY A 40 4.61 -6.39 1.11
C GLY A 40 3.85 -5.38 0.28
N GLY A 41 2.89 -5.87 -0.46
CA GLY A 41 2.06 -5.09 -1.37
C GLY A 41 0.91 -5.93 -1.90
N THR A 42 0.36 -5.51 -3.03
CA THR A 42 -0.69 -6.22 -3.77
C THR A 42 -0.11 -6.69 -5.10
N ILE A 43 -0.31 -7.97 -5.44
CA ILE A 43 0.15 -8.53 -6.72
C ILE A 43 -0.67 -7.96 -7.87
N GLY A 44 -1.96 -7.76 -7.63
CA GLY A 44 -2.98 -7.36 -8.58
C GLY A 44 -4.31 -8.03 -8.24
N GLY A 45 -5.26 -7.93 -9.15
CA GLY A 45 -6.58 -8.55 -8.98
C GLY A 45 -7.20 -8.92 -10.31
N ILE A 46 -8.18 -9.80 -10.26
CA ILE A 46 -9.06 -10.14 -11.39
C ILE A 46 -10.50 -9.90 -10.99
N SER A 47 -11.29 -9.30 -11.89
CA SER A 47 -12.67 -8.87 -11.62
C SER A 47 -13.66 -9.61 -12.50
N ILE A 48 -14.78 -10.01 -11.91
CA ILE A 48 -15.94 -10.56 -12.60
C ILE A 48 -17.17 -9.73 -12.23
N ASP A 49 -17.95 -9.31 -13.22
CA ASP A 49 -19.21 -8.63 -12.99
C ASP A 49 -20.26 -9.62 -12.51
N ILE A 50 -20.91 -9.33 -11.38
CA ILE A 50 -22.00 -10.12 -10.83
C ILE A 50 -23.31 -9.49 -11.28
N LYS A 51 -24.04 -10.17 -12.16
CA LYS A 51 -25.36 -9.72 -12.63
C LYS A 51 -26.46 -10.49 -11.95
N ASN A 52 -27.58 -9.80 -11.69
CA ASN A 52 -28.71 -10.25 -10.88
C ASN A 52 -29.33 -11.61 -11.26
N ASN A 53 -28.92 -12.35 -12.25
CA ASN A 53 -29.62 -13.58 -12.56
C ASN A 53 -28.79 -14.76 -13.10
N THR A 54 -27.57 -14.58 -13.60
CA THR A 54 -26.76 -15.71 -14.06
C THR A 54 -25.34 -15.26 -14.34
N THR A 55 -24.43 -15.50 -13.43
CA THR A 55 -23.02 -15.36 -13.75
C THR A 55 -22.37 -16.73 -13.61
N ASP A 56 -22.10 -17.36 -14.75
CA ASP A 56 -21.22 -18.53 -14.81
C ASP A 56 -20.01 -18.08 -15.60
N GLU A 57 -19.03 -17.50 -14.92
CA GLU A 57 -17.87 -16.91 -15.55
C GLU A 57 -16.57 -17.42 -14.92
N LEU A 58 -15.55 -17.63 -15.75
CA LEU A 58 -14.20 -17.99 -15.35
C LEU A 58 -13.22 -17.03 -16.02
N ILE A 59 -12.39 -16.36 -15.21
CA ILE A 59 -11.28 -15.55 -15.69
C ILE A 59 -9.97 -16.16 -15.21
N ILE A 60 -9.01 -16.26 -16.14
CA ILE A 60 -7.64 -16.70 -15.88
C ILE A 60 -6.71 -15.60 -16.41
N SER A 61 -5.85 -15.07 -15.56
CA SER A 61 -4.91 -14.00 -15.94
C SER A 61 -3.48 -14.30 -15.48
N GLN A 62 -2.52 -13.97 -16.33
CA GLN A 62 -1.11 -13.98 -15.95
C GLN A 62 -0.81 -12.78 -15.06
N VAL A 63 0.08 -12.95 -14.07
CA VAL A 63 0.53 -11.87 -13.19
C VAL A 63 1.07 -10.67 -13.98
N ALA A 64 1.75 -10.92 -15.12
CA ALA A 64 2.23 -9.85 -15.98
C ALA A 64 1.14 -8.98 -16.62
N SER A 65 -0.09 -9.48 -16.72
CA SER A 65 -1.23 -8.79 -17.34
C SER A 65 -2.26 -8.28 -16.33
N LEU A 66 -2.02 -8.46 -15.03
CA LEU A 66 -2.93 -7.96 -14.01
C LEU A 66 -2.94 -6.43 -14.01
N PRO A 67 -4.10 -5.80 -13.79
CA PRO A 67 -4.20 -4.36 -13.61
C PRO A 67 -3.43 -3.89 -12.38
N SER A 68 -2.94 -2.65 -12.39
CA SER A 68 -2.51 -1.97 -11.17
C SER A 68 -3.71 -1.73 -10.27
N ILE A 69 -3.54 -1.92 -8.97
CA ILE A 69 -4.59 -1.70 -7.98
C ILE A 69 -4.41 -0.34 -7.32
N VAL A 70 -5.47 0.46 -7.32
CA VAL A 70 -5.52 1.70 -6.56
C VAL A 70 -6.63 1.61 -5.53
N GLU A 71 -6.23 1.56 -4.25
CA GLU A 71 -7.15 1.56 -3.12
C GLU A 71 -7.26 2.99 -2.57
N VAL A 72 -8.46 3.55 -2.55
CA VAL A 72 -8.74 4.94 -2.18
C VAL A 72 -9.58 4.98 -0.91
N TYR A 73 -9.11 5.67 0.12
CA TYR A 73 -9.90 5.94 1.31
C TYR A 73 -10.55 7.32 1.19
N THR A 74 -11.88 7.35 1.15
CA THR A 74 -12.69 8.52 0.84
C THR A 74 -13.89 8.66 1.77
N ALA A 75 -14.74 9.65 1.55
CA ALA A 75 -16.04 9.82 2.21
C ALA A 75 -16.95 10.76 1.41
N THR A 76 -18.26 10.55 1.51
CA THR A 76 -19.30 11.33 0.81
C THR A 76 -19.38 12.81 1.25
N TRP A 77 -18.73 13.18 2.33
CA TRP A 77 -18.60 14.55 2.84
C TRP A 77 -17.21 15.17 2.64
N CYS A 78 -16.24 14.43 2.13
CA CYS A 78 -14.85 14.84 2.03
C CYS A 78 -14.57 15.67 0.77
N LEU A 79 -14.49 16.97 0.89
CA LEU A 79 -14.18 17.90 -0.23
C LEU A 79 -12.76 17.71 -0.80
N ASN A 80 -11.80 17.34 0.04
CA ASN A 80 -10.43 17.08 -0.39
C ASN A 80 -10.31 15.77 -1.19
N CYS A 81 -11.18 14.81 -0.91
CA CYS A 81 -11.23 13.54 -1.64
C CYS A 81 -11.62 13.76 -3.10
N VAL A 82 -12.55 14.68 -3.38
CA VAL A 82 -12.92 15.03 -4.76
C VAL A 82 -11.71 15.50 -5.56
N LYS A 83 -10.81 16.29 -4.94
CA LYS A 83 -9.60 16.78 -5.60
C LYS A 83 -8.58 15.66 -5.87
N THR A 84 -8.44 14.72 -4.94
CA THR A 84 -7.50 13.60 -5.11
C THR A 84 -8.03 12.57 -6.11
N GLU A 85 -9.33 12.33 -6.12
CA GLU A 85 -9.98 11.48 -7.13
C GLU A 85 -9.86 12.09 -8.53
N GLN A 86 -10.10 13.41 -8.68
CA GLN A 86 -9.88 14.10 -9.95
C GLN A 86 -8.41 14.00 -10.41
N ALA A 87 -7.46 14.20 -9.51
CA ALA A 87 -6.04 14.08 -9.84
C ALA A 87 -5.66 12.64 -10.27
N LEU A 88 -6.32 11.62 -9.69
CA LEU A 88 -6.16 10.23 -10.08
C LEU A 88 -6.72 9.98 -11.50
N ASP A 89 -7.91 10.47 -11.79
CA ASP A 89 -8.52 10.40 -13.12
C ASP A 89 -7.59 11.03 -14.18
N GLU A 90 -7.12 12.26 -13.91
CA GLU A 90 -6.18 12.98 -14.79
C GLU A 90 -4.85 12.22 -14.96
N ALA A 91 -4.34 11.56 -13.91
CA ALA A 91 -3.14 10.75 -13.99
C ALA A 91 -3.33 9.54 -14.91
N ILE A 92 -4.43 8.81 -14.74
CA ILE A 92 -4.78 7.64 -15.58
C ILE A 92 -4.96 8.07 -17.04
N GLU A 93 -5.71 9.14 -17.30
CA GLU A 93 -5.94 9.67 -18.65
C GLU A 93 -4.65 10.15 -19.34
N SER A 94 -3.70 10.68 -18.57
CA SER A 94 -2.41 11.15 -19.10
C SER A 94 -1.45 10.02 -19.49
N LEU A 95 -1.75 8.78 -19.14
CA LEU A 95 -0.94 7.59 -19.37
C LEU A 95 -1.61 6.61 -20.37
N PRO A 96 -1.96 7.03 -21.58
CA PRO A 96 -2.74 6.24 -22.53
C PRO A 96 -2.05 4.94 -22.98
N ASN A 97 -0.76 4.80 -22.67
CA ASN A 97 0.04 3.61 -22.98
C ASN A 97 0.38 2.80 -21.73
N LEU A 98 -0.35 2.99 -20.62
CA LEU A 98 -0.26 2.06 -19.49
C LEU A 98 -0.51 0.66 -20.05
N ALA A 99 0.52 -0.18 -20.01
CA ALA A 99 0.43 -1.56 -20.48
C ALA A 99 -0.55 -2.39 -19.64
N LYS A 100 -1.02 -1.83 -18.54
CA LYS A 100 -1.96 -2.43 -17.59
C LYS A 100 -3.14 -1.49 -17.37
N GLU A 101 -4.31 -2.07 -17.30
CA GLU A 101 -5.50 -1.36 -16.80
C GLU A 101 -5.32 -1.02 -15.31
N VAL A 102 -6.12 -0.08 -14.83
CA VAL A 102 -6.15 0.32 -13.43
C VAL A 102 -7.47 -0.11 -12.81
N THR A 103 -7.41 -0.95 -11.81
CA THR A 103 -8.58 -1.30 -11.00
C THR A 103 -8.61 -0.41 -9.77
N ARG A 104 -9.74 0.28 -9.55
CA ARG A 104 -9.96 1.19 -8.42
C ARG A 104 -10.90 0.57 -7.41
N ILE A 105 -10.64 0.77 -6.12
CA ILE A 105 -11.45 0.28 -5.00
C ILE A 105 -11.55 1.43 -4.00
N HIS A 106 -12.76 1.97 -3.81
CA HIS A 106 -13.00 3.11 -2.94
C HIS A 106 -13.60 2.65 -1.62
N TYR A 107 -12.81 2.79 -0.55
CA TYR A 107 -13.21 2.56 0.83
C TYR A 107 -13.87 3.81 1.37
N HIS A 108 -15.12 3.70 1.77
CA HIS A 108 -15.84 4.78 2.42
C HIS A 108 -15.73 4.66 3.93
N ARG A 109 -15.57 5.80 4.58
CA ARG A 109 -15.38 5.85 6.01
C ARG A 109 -16.65 5.43 6.76
N TYR A 110 -16.51 4.45 7.64
CA TYR A 110 -17.62 3.84 8.35
C TYR A 110 -17.90 4.49 9.72
N LEU A 111 -16.91 4.61 10.59
CA LEU A 111 -17.13 4.96 11.99
C LEU A 111 -17.47 6.45 12.21
N TYR A 112 -18.43 6.68 13.10
CA TYR A 112 -18.96 7.99 13.54
C TYR A 112 -19.67 8.81 12.47
N GLU A 113 -19.91 8.26 11.31
CA GLU A 113 -20.43 8.99 10.18
C GLU A 113 -21.73 8.39 9.70
N THR A 114 -22.80 8.78 10.38
CA THR A 114 -24.18 8.45 9.98
C THR A 114 -24.56 9.03 8.61
N LEU A 115 -23.65 9.80 7.98
CA LEU A 115 -23.89 10.48 6.72
C LEU A 115 -23.17 9.82 5.52
N ASP A 116 -22.30 8.83 5.73
CA ASP A 116 -21.71 8.05 4.64
C ASP A 116 -22.33 6.66 4.60
N PRO A 117 -23.22 6.38 3.63
CA PRO A 117 -23.96 5.12 3.62
C PRO A 117 -23.14 3.94 3.10
N PHE A 118 -21.99 4.20 2.47
CA PHE A 118 -21.22 3.18 1.78
C PHE A 118 -20.18 2.48 2.65
N GLY A 119 -19.80 3.08 3.79
CA GLY A 119 -18.87 2.47 4.72
C GLY A 119 -19.46 1.25 5.43
N SER A 120 -18.62 0.24 5.67
CA SER A 120 -18.98 -0.96 6.42
C SER A 120 -17.87 -1.37 7.38
N ASN A 121 -18.22 -2.24 8.35
CA ASN A 121 -17.23 -2.76 9.30
C ASN A 121 -16.15 -3.62 8.60
N SER A 122 -16.51 -4.40 7.59
CA SER A 122 -15.58 -5.26 6.88
C SER A 122 -14.57 -4.43 6.07
N THR A 123 -15.03 -3.37 5.40
CA THR A 123 -14.19 -2.47 4.60
C THR A 123 -13.22 -1.69 5.48
N ASP A 124 -13.69 -1.15 6.61
CA ASP A 124 -12.87 -0.45 7.58
C ASP A 124 -11.82 -1.38 8.21
N SER A 125 -12.21 -2.61 8.59
CA SER A 125 -11.28 -3.61 9.14
C SER A 125 -10.18 -3.95 8.14
N ARG A 126 -10.54 -4.18 6.87
CA ARG A 126 -9.55 -4.43 5.80
C ARG A 126 -8.56 -3.27 5.66
N TRP A 127 -9.04 -2.02 5.67
CA TRP A 127 -8.17 -0.85 5.59
C TRP A 127 -7.24 -0.74 6.80
N ILE A 128 -7.79 -0.82 8.02
CA ILE A 128 -7.03 -0.69 9.27
C ILE A 128 -5.96 -1.77 9.37
N ASP A 129 -6.35 -3.03 9.13
CA ASP A 129 -5.43 -4.17 9.26
C ASP A 129 -4.28 -4.11 8.25
N THR A 130 -4.52 -3.50 7.09
CA THR A 130 -3.53 -3.44 6.01
C THR A 130 -2.72 -2.15 6.01
N TYR A 131 -3.40 -1.00 6.15
CA TYR A 131 -2.84 0.32 5.93
C TYR A 131 -2.89 1.23 7.15
N GLY A 132 -3.57 0.82 8.24
CA GLY A 132 -3.82 1.66 9.40
C GLY A 132 -2.55 2.30 9.95
N LYS A 133 -1.46 1.55 10.10
CA LYS A 133 -0.18 2.07 10.57
C LYS A 133 0.46 3.06 9.59
N GLY A 134 0.34 2.84 8.29
CA GLY A 134 0.88 3.71 7.24
C GLY A 134 0.07 5.01 7.10
N SER A 135 -1.26 4.93 7.28
CA SER A 135 -2.18 6.06 7.18
C SER A 135 -2.37 6.83 8.50
N LEU A 136 -1.63 6.48 9.55
CA LEU A 136 -1.77 7.08 10.88
C LEU A 136 -1.40 8.55 10.87
N ILE A 137 -2.39 9.41 11.09
CA ILE A 137 -2.17 10.82 11.43
C ILE A 137 -2.16 10.94 12.94
N SER A 138 -1.02 11.27 13.49
CA SER A 138 -0.77 11.37 14.94
C SER A 138 -1.41 12.60 15.61
N SER A 139 -2.25 13.38 14.94
CA SER A 139 -2.89 14.55 15.51
C SER A 139 -4.25 14.19 16.13
N GLU A 140 -4.37 14.37 17.44
CA GLU A 140 -5.67 14.43 18.10
C GLU A 140 -6.49 15.57 17.45
N THR A 141 -7.60 15.23 16.83
CA THR A 141 -8.53 16.20 16.27
C THR A 141 -9.86 16.08 17.01
N SER A 142 -10.41 17.19 17.42
CA SER A 142 -11.78 17.22 17.94
C SER A 142 -12.69 17.98 16.97
N PHE A 143 -13.87 17.46 16.72
CA PHE A 143 -14.91 18.18 15.98
C PHE A 143 -16.23 18.15 16.74
N GLU A 144 -17.08 19.13 16.50
CA GLU A 144 -18.42 19.18 17.05
C GLU A 144 -19.39 18.44 16.11
N ALA A 145 -19.96 17.35 16.58
CA ALA A 145 -20.98 16.62 15.84
C ALA A 145 -22.27 17.44 15.73
N SER A 146 -23.12 17.12 14.75
CA SER A 146 -24.39 17.84 14.50
C SER A 146 -25.37 17.85 15.68
N ASP A 147 -25.17 16.98 16.67
CA ASP A 147 -25.93 16.90 17.91
C ASP A 147 -25.32 17.70 19.09
N GLY A 148 -24.25 18.48 18.82
CA GLY A 148 -23.56 19.31 19.81
C GLY A 148 -22.56 18.57 20.69
N ARG A 149 -22.27 17.28 20.42
CA ARG A 149 -21.22 16.54 21.13
C ARG A 149 -19.87 16.82 20.53
N THR A 150 -18.86 17.03 21.38
CA THR A 150 -17.46 17.05 20.94
C THR A 150 -16.99 15.60 20.79
N VAL A 151 -16.67 15.20 19.57
CA VAL A 151 -16.06 13.90 19.27
C VAL A 151 -14.56 14.10 19.18
N GLN A 152 -13.82 13.40 20.03
CA GLN A 152 -12.36 13.34 19.96
C GLN A 152 -11.97 12.16 19.08
N ILE A 153 -11.15 12.42 18.07
CA ILE A 153 -10.57 11.38 17.23
C ILE A 153 -9.11 11.27 17.64
N ASP A 154 -8.81 10.26 18.42
CA ASP A 154 -7.43 9.89 18.74
C ASP A 154 -6.82 9.18 17.51
N GLY A 155 -5.68 9.68 17.06
CA GLY A 155 -4.84 9.12 16.00
C GLY A 155 -5.59 8.31 14.94
N THR A 156 -5.96 8.92 13.82
CA THR A 156 -6.77 8.21 12.85
C THR A 156 -5.91 7.31 11.98
N GLU A 157 -6.06 6.01 12.17
CA GLU A 157 -5.57 4.98 11.24
C GLU A 157 -6.33 4.98 9.90
N ARG A 158 -7.22 5.97 9.70
CA ARG A 158 -8.14 6.13 8.60
C ARG A 158 -8.24 7.59 8.20
N SER A 159 -7.32 8.03 7.36
CA SER A 159 -7.29 9.41 6.91
C SER A 159 -7.84 9.55 5.49
N ALA A 160 -8.95 10.25 5.33
CA ALA A 160 -9.50 10.63 4.04
C ALA A 160 -9.03 12.04 3.64
N PRO A 161 -8.50 12.24 2.41
CA PRO A 161 -8.21 11.23 1.41
C PRO A 161 -6.88 10.50 1.65
N SER A 162 -6.83 9.21 1.32
CA SER A 162 -5.58 8.46 1.16
C SER A 162 -5.68 7.59 -0.09
N ASN A 163 -4.62 7.56 -0.90
CA ASN A 163 -4.54 6.76 -2.11
C ASN A 163 -3.36 5.82 -1.99
N VAL A 164 -3.60 4.53 -2.16
CA VAL A 164 -2.60 3.47 -2.11
C VAL A 164 -2.49 2.83 -3.47
N PHE A 165 -1.27 2.74 -4.00
CA PHE A 165 -0.95 2.15 -5.30
C PHE A 165 -0.25 0.81 -5.08
N ASP A 166 -0.82 -0.24 -5.65
CA ASP A 166 -0.34 -1.63 -5.60
C ASP A 166 -0.01 -2.12 -4.18
N GLY A 167 -0.71 -1.54 -3.18
CA GLY A 167 -0.53 -1.88 -1.77
C GLY A 167 0.81 -1.46 -1.16
N GLU A 168 1.63 -0.68 -1.88
CA GLU A 168 3.01 -0.33 -1.51
C GLU A 168 3.22 1.17 -1.29
N MET A 169 2.69 2.00 -2.17
CA MET A 169 2.93 3.44 -2.22
C MET A 169 1.70 4.21 -1.75
N MET A 170 1.84 5.06 -0.74
CA MET A 170 0.73 5.83 -0.16
C MET A 170 0.94 7.32 -0.32
N TYR A 171 -0.17 8.00 -0.63
CA TYR A 171 -0.29 9.44 -0.59
C TYR A 171 -1.48 9.83 0.28
N THR A 172 -1.22 10.53 1.38
CA THR A 172 -2.25 10.96 2.33
C THR A 172 -2.47 12.46 2.25
N GLY A 173 -3.74 12.88 2.22
CA GLY A 173 -4.15 14.27 2.08
C GLY A 173 -3.99 14.81 0.67
N THR A 174 -3.85 16.14 0.56
CA THR A 174 -3.69 16.85 -0.72
C THR A 174 -2.31 17.44 -0.92
N SER A 175 -1.36 17.10 -0.05
CA SER A 175 0.03 17.54 -0.17
C SER A 175 0.76 16.77 -1.25
N THR A 176 1.48 17.49 -2.11
CA THR A 176 2.24 16.89 -3.20
C THR A 176 3.66 16.53 -2.75
N LYS A 177 4.21 15.45 -3.28
CA LYS A 177 5.63 15.09 -3.14
C LYS A 177 6.46 15.66 -4.29
N SER A 178 5.80 15.97 -5.43
CA SER A 178 6.39 16.58 -6.62
C SER A 178 5.65 17.87 -7.02
N ASN A 179 5.47 18.11 -8.31
CA ASN A 179 4.83 19.32 -8.85
C ASN A 179 3.31 19.35 -8.69
N SER A 180 2.67 18.18 -8.69
CA SER A 180 1.21 18.03 -8.55
C SER A 180 0.84 16.61 -8.10
N LEU A 181 -0.37 16.43 -7.56
CA LEU A 181 -0.92 15.11 -7.25
C LEU A 181 -1.02 14.23 -8.51
N GLN A 182 -1.43 14.78 -9.64
CA GLN A 182 -1.45 14.06 -10.92
C GLN A 182 -0.07 13.50 -11.28
N THR A 183 1.00 14.29 -11.09
CA THR A 183 2.37 13.83 -11.35
C THR A 183 2.80 12.73 -10.37
N ASP A 184 2.44 12.88 -9.10
CA ASP A 184 2.74 11.90 -8.05
C ASP A 184 2.05 10.57 -8.36
N TYR A 185 0.76 10.59 -8.65
CA TYR A 185 -0.04 9.40 -8.98
C TYR A 185 0.41 8.75 -10.30
N GLY A 186 0.70 9.57 -11.31
CA GLY A 186 1.26 9.08 -12.58
C GLY A 186 2.61 8.38 -12.38
N THR A 187 3.43 8.88 -11.45
CA THR A 187 4.71 8.22 -11.08
C THR A 187 4.45 6.86 -10.44
N ALA A 188 3.55 6.78 -9.46
CA ALA A 188 3.19 5.52 -8.79
C ALA A 188 2.63 4.49 -9.78
N LEU A 189 1.68 4.89 -10.64
CA LEU A 189 1.10 4.04 -11.68
C LEU A 189 2.15 3.53 -12.68
N THR A 190 3.15 4.36 -13.01
CA THR A 190 4.23 3.97 -13.93
C THR A 190 5.22 2.98 -13.29
N MET A 191 5.45 3.12 -11.99
CA MET A 191 6.31 2.20 -11.24
C MET A 191 5.71 0.78 -11.20
N GLY A 192 4.40 0.70 -10.92
CA GLY A 192 3.69 -0.57 -10.73
C GLY A 192 4.17 -1.35 -9.50
N PRO A 193 3.62 -2.56 -9.28
CA PRO A 193 3.94 -3.39 -8.13
C PRO A 193 5.37 -3.94 -8.16
N SER A 194 6.00 -4.06 -6.99
CA SER A 194 7.38 -4.53 -6.84
C SER A 194 7.50 -6.01 -6.43
N HIS A 195 6.41 -6.78 -6.56
CA HIS A 195 6.36 -8.17 -6.14
C HIS A 195 7.42 -9.06 -6.84
N PRO A 196 7.94 -10.11 -6.16
CA PRO A 196 9.00 -10.97 -6.70
C PRO A 196 8.49 -12.14 -7.55
N PHE A 197 7.18 -12.21 -7.81
CA PHE A 197 6.56 -13.35 -8.48
C PHE A 197 6.83 -13.33 -9.98
N SER A 198 6.97 -14.55 -10.55
CA SER A 198 7.17 -14.72 -11.99
C SER A 198 5.99 -14.16 -12.80
N SER A 199 6.30 -13.52 -13.91
CA SER A 199 5.30 -12.98 -14.85
C SER A 199 4.34 -14.03 -15.42
N ASN A 200 4.75 -15.29 -15.47
CA ASN A 200 3.95 -16.40 -15.98
C ASN A 200 3.04 -17.05 -14.92
N ASN A 201 3.11 -16.59 -13.67
CA ASN A 201 2.21 -17.03 -12.62
C ASN A 201 0.77 -16.66 -12.96
N LEU A 202 -0.20 -17.43 -12.43
CA LEU A 202 -1.61 -17.31 -12.80
C LEU A 202 -2.48 -17.02 -11.58
N LEU A 203 -3.47 -16.17 -11.77
CA LEU A 203 -4.64 -16.04 -10.92
C LEU A 203 -5.86 -16.52 -11.69
N GLU A 204 -6.71 -17.28 -11.02
CA GLU A 204 -7.99 -17.76 -11.57
C GLU A 204 -9.11 -17.41 -10.59
N LEU A 205 -10.22 -16.92 -11.11
CA LEU A 205 -11.46 -16.71 -10.38
C LEU A 205 -12.61 -17.24 -11.23
N ALA A 206 -13.46 -18.08 -10.63
CA ALA A 206 -14.73 -18.47 -11.21
C ALA A 206 -15.87 -18.10 -10.25
N VAL A 207 -16.94 -17.56 -10.81
CA VAL A 207 -18.18 -17.25 -10.11
C VAL A 207 -19.30 -18.06 -10.75
N LEU A 208 -19.96 -18.89 -9.95
CA LEU A 208 -21.04 -19.76 -10.37
C LEU A 208 -22.30 -19.47 -9.57
N SER A 209 -23.42 -19.25 -10.25
CA SER A 209 -24.72 -19.09 -9.60
C SER A 209 -25.17 -20.41 -8.97
N ASP A 210 -25.76 -20.35 -7.76
CA ASP A 210 -26.41 -21.55 -7.20
C ASP A 210 -27.76 -21.80 -7.91
N THR A 211 -27.95 -23.01 -8.41
CA THR A 211 -29.17 -23.35 -9.14
C THR A 211 -30.39 -23.53 -8.24
N THR A 212 -30.18 -23.63 -6.94
CA THR A 212 -31.21 -23.90 -5.94
C THR A 212 -31.61 -22.65 -5.16
N ILE A 213 -30.64 -21.82 -4.89
CA ILE A 213 -30.80 -20.57 -4.11
C ILE A 213 -30.20 -19.43 -4.95
N PRO A 214 -31.03 -18.65 -5.68
CA PRO A 214 -30.58 -17.65 -6.66
C PRO A 214 -29.71 -16.53 -6.08
N GLU A 215 -29.81 -16.27 -4.78
CA GLU A 215 -29.04 -15.23 -4.10
C GLU A 215 -27.62 -15.70 -3.74
N LEU A 216 -27.35 -17.02 -3.81
CA LEU A 216 -26.03 -17.55 -3.48
C LEU A 216 -25.16 -17.77 -4.71
N PHE A 217 -23.90 -17.38 -4.57
CA PHE A 217 -22.87 -17.60 -5.58
C PHE A 217 -21.71 -18.43 -4.98
N SER A 218 -21.20 -19.33 -5.78
CA SER A 218 -20.00 -20.10 -5.45
C SER A 218 -18.80 -19.44 -6.10
N PHE A 219 -17.89 -18.92 -5.28
CA PHE A 219 -16.63 -18.30 -5.70
C PHE A 219 -15.52 -19.34 -5.59
N HIS A 220 -14.86 -19.63 -6.70
CA HIS A 220 -13.72 -20.55 -6.77
C HIS A 220 -12.49 -19.77 -7.19
N TRP A 221 -11.36 -20.00 -6.54
CA TRP A 221 -10.10 -19.38 -6.91
C TRP A 221 -8.97 -20.40 -6.99
N ASN A 222 -7.98 -20.09 -7.83
CA ASN A 222 -6.72 -20.80 -7.88
C ASN A 222 -5.59 -19.81 -8.12
N ILE A 223 -4.60 -19.81 -7.22
CA ILE A 223 -3.47 -18.90 -7.18
C ILE A 223 -2.20 -19.70 -7.36
N SER A 224 -1.68 -19.73 -8.58
CA SER A 224 -0.46 -20.44 -8.95
C SER A 224 0.72 -19.49 -8.95
N LEU A 225 1.41 -19.38 -7.82
CA LEU A 225 2.55 -18.47 -7.65
C LEU A 225 3.85 -19.22 -7.44
N SER A 226 4.92 -18.66 -7.97
CA SER A 226 6.30 -19.04 -7.71
C SER A 226 7.19 -17.79 -7.66
N ALA A 227 8.16 -17.79 -6.76
CA ALA A 227 9.15 -16.73 -6.62
C ALA A 227 10.52 -17.34 -6.40
N GLU A 228 11.58 -16.61 -6.79
CA GLU A 228 12.98 -17.02 -6.51
C GLU A 228 13.37 -16.77 -5.04
N VAL A 229 12.58 -15.95 -4.34
CA VAL A 229 12.80 -15.62 -2.92
C VAL A 229 12.04 -16.61 -2.04
N GLU A 230 12.60 -16.89 -0.88
CA GLU A 230 11.98 -17.71 0.16
C GLU A 230 11.17 -16.83 1.14
N ASN A 231 10.38 -17.46 2.02
CA ASN A 231 9.63 -16.81 3.10
C ASN A 231 8.61 -15.76 2.64
N TRP A 232 7.93 -16.04 1.53
CA TRP A 232 6.77 -15.26 1.12
C TRP A 232 5.45 -15.91 1.57
N GLU A 233 4.49 -15.06 1.84
CA GLU A 233 3.12 -15.44 2.16
C GLU A 233 2.15 -14.62 1.31
N VAL A 234 0.97 -15.15 1.05
CA VAL A 234 -0.12 -14.42 0.41
C VAL A 234 -1.37 -14.46 1.27
N THR A 235 -2.16 -13.40 1.15
CA THR A 235 -3.51 -13.31 1.71
C THR A 235 -4.44 -12.84 0.62
N SER A 236 -5.54 -13.54 0.44
CA SER A 236 -6.48 -13.28 -0.64
C SER A 236 -7.80 -12.76 -0.10
N TRP A 237 -8.45 -11.93 -0.91
CA TRP A 237 -9.68 -11.22 -0.57
C TRP A 237 -10.65 -11.31 -1.73
N LEU A 238 -11.93 -11.41 -1.43
CA LEU A 238 -13.01 -11.08 -2.37
C LEU A 238 -13.52 -9.70 -2.00
N MET A 239 -13.41 -8.76 -2.95
CA MET A 239 -13.81 -7.37 -2.79
C MET A 239 -15.05 -7.13 -3.65
N PHE A 240 -16.18 -6.81 -3.03
CA PHE A 240 -17.44 -6.53 -3.72
C PHE A 240 -17.56 -5.04 -3.98
N VAL A 241 -17.43 -4.65 -5.25
CA VAL A 241 -17.30 -3.25 -5.68
C VAL A 241 -18.43 -2.90 -6.65
N GLU A 242 -19.22 -1.91 -6.29
CA GLU A 242 -20.22 -1.30 -7.17
C GLU A 242 -19.55 -0.25 -8.05
N HIS A 243 -19.84 -0.30 -9.34
CA HIS A 243 -19.18 0.57 -10.32
C HIS A 243 -19.58 2.02 -10.19
N SER A 244 -20.86 2.30 -9.90
CA SER A 244 -21.39 3.64 -9.72
C SER A 244 -22.61 3.67 -8.81
N ALA A 245 -22.52 4.34 -7.68
CA ALA A 245 -23.62 4.56 -6.73
C ALA A 245 -24.09 6.01 -6.75
N HIS A 246 -25.41 6.23 -6.88
CA HIS A 246 -26.01 7.57 -6.87
C HIS A 246 -26.46 7.96 -5.46
N PHE A 247 -25.77 8.96 -4.88
CA PHE A 247 -26.10 9.50 -3.55
C PHE A 247 -25.93 11.03 -3.53
N PRO A 248 -26.96 11.77 -3.96
CA PRO A 248 -26.91 13.24 -4.06
C PRO A 248 -26.90 13.96 -2.71
N GLU A 249 -27.21 13.27 -1.62
CA GLU A 249 -27.18 13.79 -0.24
C GLU A 249 -25.77 13.95 0.31
N GLY A 250 -24.76 13.46 -0.37
CA GLY A 250 -23.36 13.67 -0.01
C GLY A 250 -22.97 15.14 0.00
N SER A 251 -22.30 15.61 1.07
CA SER A 251 -22.00 17.04 1.22
C SER A 251 -20.71 17.49 0.52
N ASN A 252 -20.01 16.60 -0.18
CA ASN A 252 -18.80 16.93 -0.96
C ASN A 252 -19.10 17.49 -2.36
N GLY A 253 -20.39 17.60 -2.73
CA GLY A 253 -20.83 18.12 -4.03
C GLY A 253 -20.84 17.11 -5.17
N LYS A 254 -20.50 15.83 -4.93
CA LYS A 254 -20.70 14.74 -5.88
C LYS A 254 -22.13 14.20 -5.74
N GLY A 255 -22.70 13.78 -6.84
CA GLY A 255 -23.98 13.04 -6.81
C GLY A 255 -23.80 11.57 -7.13
N ASN A 256 -22.65 11.21 -7.74
CA ASN A 256 -22.30 9.83 -8.07
C ASN A 256 -20.93 9.49 -7.49
N TYR A 257 -20.82 8.30 -6.96
CA TYR A 257 -19.60 7.74 -6.37
C TYR A 257 -19.23 6.48 -7.14
N SER A 258 -17.99 6.41 -7.59
CA SER A 258 -17.52 5.30 -8.43
C SER A 258 -16.69 4.31 -7.61
N HIS A 259 -16.71 3.04 -8.03
CA HIS A 259 -15.89 1.97 -7.48
C HIS A 259 -16.07 1.76 -5.97
N VAL A 260 -17.32 1.88 -5.49
CA VAL A 260 -17.67 1.80 -4.08
C VAL A 260 -17.51 0.37 -3.56
N LEU A 261 -16.64 0.19 -2.56
CA LEU A 261 -16.46 -1.08 -1.89
C LEU A 261 -17.54 -1.29 -0.83
N HIS A 262 -18.41 -2.27 -1.02
CA HIS A 262 -19.46 -2.64 -0.07
C HIS A 262 -18.98 -3.64 0.97
N GLU A 263 -18.19 -4.62 0.53
CA GLU A 263 -17.71 -5.68 1.41
C GLU A 263 -16.31 -6.17 1.02
N ALA A 264 -15.51 -6.52 2.03
CA ALA A 264 -14.21 -7.16 1.88
C ALA A 264 -14.19 -8.47 2.67
N VAL A 265 -14.14 -9.59 1.98
CA VAL A 265 -14.13 -10.92 2.58
C VAL A 265 -12.73 -11.51 2.53
N ASN A 266 -12.13 -11.74 3.71
CA ASN A 266 -10.85 -12.43 3.79
C ASN A 266 -11.03 -13.92 3.51
N ILE A 267 -10.45 -14.44 2.44
CA ILE A 267 -10.50 -15.85 2.08
C ILE A 267 -9.20 -16.61 2.43
N GLY A 268 -8.29 -15.93 3.15
CA GLY A 268 -7.10 -16.53 3.72
C GLY A 268 -5.95 -16.72 2.75
N SER A 269 -5.07 -17.67 3.09
CA SER A 269 -3.82 -17.94 2.36
C SER A 269 -3.85 -19.23 1.52
N GLN A 270 -5.01 -19.81 1.31
CA GLN A 270 -5.15 -21.04 0.52
C GLN A 270 -4.99 -20.72 -0.97
N ASN A 271 -4.09 -21.46 -1.62
CA ASN A 271 -3.82 -21.28 -3.04
C ASN A 271 -5.01 -21.65 -3.93
N ALA A 272 -5.81 -22.60 -3.53
CA ALA A 272 -7.02 -23.01 -4.25
C ALA A 272 -8.11 -23.45 -3.28
N SER A 273 -9.31 -22.90 -3.42
CA SER A 273 -10.48 -23.26 -2.63
C SER A 273 -11.76 -22.69 -3.25
N SER A 274 -12.85 -22.80 -2.54
CA SER A 274 -14.13 -22.18 -2.88
C SER A 274 -14.89 -21.76 -1.64
N ILE A 275 -15.77 -20.77 -1.80
CA ILE A 275 -16.69 -20.31 -0.76
C ILE A 275 -18.04 -20.03 -1.39
N LEU A 276 -19.12 -20.32 -0.64
CA LEU A 276 -20.48 -19.96 -1.01
C LEU A 276 -20.86 -18.70 -0.21
N LEU A 277 -21.23 -17.64 -0.91
CA LEU A 277 -21.60 -16.35 -0.31
C LEU A 277 -22.87 -15.81 -0.96
N ASP A 278 -23.58 -15.01 -0.19
CA ASP A 278 -24.60 -14.07 -0.63
C ASP A 278 -23.90 -12.71 -0.79
N PRO A 279 -23.63 -12.22 -2.01
CA PRO A 279 -22.97 -10.94 -2.21
C PRO A 279 -23.80 -9.79 -1.67
N PRO A 280 -23.18 -8.67 -1.25
CA PRO A 280 -23.94 -7.49 -0.88
C PRO A 280 -24.73 -6.97 -2.07
N GLU A 281 -25.94 -6.45 -1.80
CA GLU A 281 -26.72 -5.76 -2.82
C GLU A 281 -26.04 -4.45 -3.21
N PRO A 282 -26.02 -4.07 -4.50
CA PRO A 282 -25.57 -2.76 -4.91
C PRO A 282 -26.47 -1.67 -4.27
N TRP A 283 -25.93 -0.46 -4.09
CA TRP A 283 -26.70 0.69 -3.61
C TRP A 283 -27.82 1.04 -4.59
N ASP A 284 -27.51 1.05 -5.86
CA ASP A 284 -28.48 1.18 -6.95
C ASP A 284 -28.02 0.41 -8.20
N GLY A 285 -28.93 0.21 -9.14
CA GLY A 285 -28.58 -0.45 -10.40
C GLY A 285 -28.30 -1.95 -10.30
N ASP A 286 -27.38 -2.43 -11.16
CA ASP A 286 -26.98 -3.84 -11.30
C ASP A 286 -25.52 -3.89 -11.86
N ASP A 287 -24.63 -3.19 -11.21
CA ASP A 287 -23.24 -3.03 -11.65
C ASP A 287 -22.20 -3.42 -10.57
N MET A 288 -22.55 -4.45 -9.79
CA MET A 288 -21.64 -5.06 -8.81
C MET A 288 -20.62 -5.96 -9.50
N SER A 289 -19.36 -5.82 -9.07
CA SER A 289 -18.27 -6.72 -9.45
C SER A 289 -17.65 -7.35 -8.21
N VAL A 290 -17.15 -8.57 -8.35
CA VAL A 290 -16.25 -9.18 -7.37
C VAL A 290 -14.81 -9.14 -7.89
N ILE A 291 -13.88 -8.68 -7.06
CA ILE A 291 -12.46 -8.64 -7.37
C ILE A 291 -11.75 -9.65 -6.46
N LEU A 292 -11.07 -10.63 -7.05
CA LEU A 292 -10.08 -11.42 -6.31
C LEU A 292 -8.82 -10.59 -6.19
N LEU A 293 -8.56 -10.05 -5.01
CA LEU A 293 -7.36 -9.27 -4.69
C LEU A 293 -6.35 -10.15 -3.94
N VAL A 294 -5.08 -10.10 -4.32
CA VAL A 294 -4.03 -10.92 -3.69
C VAL A 294 -2.93 -10.04 -3.14
N ASP A 295 -2.85 -10.01 -1.82
CA ASP A 295 -1.76 -9.37 -1.07
C ASP A 295 -0.58 -10.33 -0.89
N TRP A 296 0.60 -9.79 -0.82
CA TRP A 296 1.82 -10.55 -0.56
C TRP A 296 2.66 -9.91 0.56
N THR A 297 3.40 -10.75 1.26
CA THR A 297 4.44 -10.33 2.20
C THR A 297 5.67 -11.22 2.04
N ILE A 298 6.85 -10.63 2.24
CA ILE A 298 8.13 -11.33 2.26
C ILE A 298 8.86 -10.92 3.51
N ARG A 299 9.40 -11.90 4.22
CA ARG A 299 10.31 -11.68 5.34
C ARG A 299 11.73 -11.90 4.90
N SER A 300 12.54 -10.85 4.87
CA SER A 300 13.98 -11.02 4.66
C SER A 300 14.54 -11.88 5.78
N SER A 301 15.23 -12.96 5.42
CA SER A 301 16.08 -13.66 6.36
C SER A 301 17.27 -12.74 6.70
N THR A 302 17.06 -11.80 7.62
CA THR A 302 18.19 -11.14 8.26
C THR A 302 18.87 -12.22 9.09
N ASP A 303 19.98 -12.76 8.59
CA ASP A 303 20.88 -13.53 9.42
C ASP A 303 21.15 -12.72 10.69
N ALA A 304 20.65 -13.22 11.83
CA ALA A 304 20.77 -12.59 13.14
C ALA A 304 22.26 -12.48 13.61
N ASN A 305 23.19 -12.74 12.70
CA ASN A 305 24.64 -12.79 12.93
C ASN A 305 25.44 -11.73 12.16
N SER A 306 24.83 -10.74 11.53
CA SER A 306 25.61 -9.60 11.04
C SER A 306 26.08 -8.77 12.25
N ILE A 307 27.23 -9.17 12.81
CA ILE A 307 28.00 -8.30 13.71
C ILE A 307 28.26 -7.03 12.91
N PRO A 308 27.78 -5.85 13.34
CA PRO A 308 28.06 -4.62 12.62
C PRO A 308 29.58 -4.50 12.50
N ALA A 309 30.08 -4.47 11.27
CA ALA A 309 31.49 -4.31 11.02
C ALA A 309 31.97 -3.09 11.82
N PRO A 310 33.01 -3.18 12.65
CA PRO A 310 33.51 -2.05 13.41
C PRO A 310 33.82 -0.93 12.42
N ALA A 311 33.25 0.23 12.68
CA ALA A 311 33.43 1.38 11.81
C ALA A 311 34.92 1.56 11.51
N LEU A 312 35.27 1.86 10.28
CA LEU A 312 36.68 1.96 9.81
C LEU A 312 37.51 2.87 10.71
N SER A 313 36.89 3.84 11.38
CA SER A 313 37.44 4.71 12.40
C SER A 313 37.94 3.97 13.65
N THR A 314 37.20 2.95 14.11
CA THR A 314 37.59 2.14 15.28
C THR A 314 38.79 1.25 14.95
N LEU A 315 38.80 0.69 13.73
CA LEU A 315 39.95 -0.11 13.24
C LEU A 315 41.21 0.75 13.11
N LEU A 316 41.12 1.97 12.59
CA LEU A 316 42.22 2.92 12.47
C LEU A 316 42.71 3.39 13.85
N CYS A 317 41.84 3.58 14.84
CA CYS A 317 42.26 3.90 16.22
C CYS A 317 43.00 2.74 16.88
N MET A 318 42.58 1.49 16.67
CA MET A 318 43.29 0.31 17.17
C MET A 318 44.67 0.12 16.50
N LEU A 319 44.77 0.36 15.19
CA LEU A 319 46.05 0.30 14.48
C LEU A 319 46.99 1.43 14.93
N ALA A 320 46.49 2.63 15.23
CA ALA A 320 47.30 3.73 15.75
C ALA A 320 47.84 3.47 17.18
N ALA A 321 47.13 2.66 17.98
CA ALA A 321 47.58 2.26 19.33
C ALA A 321 48.70 1.21 19.32
N LEU A 322 48.86 0.49 18.19
CA LEU A 322 49.88 -0.55 18.04
C LEU A 322 51.24 -0.02 17.52
N VAL A 323 51.34 1.27 17.19
CA VAL A 323 52.61 1.87 16.75
C VAL A 323 53.50 2.07 17.98
N PRO A 324 54.68 1.37 18.06
CA PRO A 324 55.56 1.47 19.21
C PRO A 324 56.07 2.93 19.39
N ARG A 325 55.79 3.50 20.55
CA ARG A 325 56.37 4.78 20.96
C ARG A 325 57.90 4.65 21.04
N ARG A 326 58.61 5.22 20.09
CA ARG A 326 60.06 5.32 20.13
C ARG A 326 60.45 6.27 21.24
N ASN A 327 60.95 5.75 22.37
CA ASN A 327 61.51 6.54 23.46
C ASN A 327 62.68 7.41 22.92
N ARG A 328 62.55 8.70 23.12
CA ARG A 328 63.57 9.70 22.84
C ARG A 328 64.19 10.15 24.16
N ASP A 329 64.86 9.23 24.82
CA ASP A 329 65.76 9.56 25.92
C ASP A 329 67.15 9.08 25.57
N SER A 330 67.98 9.99 25.14
CA SER A 330 69.45 10.08 25.29
C SER A 330 70.03 10.91 24.17
N GLU A 331 70.18 12.21 24.46
CA GLU A 331 71.26 13.05 23.92
C GLU A 331 71.12 14.44 24.52
N LEU A 332 71.47 14.53 25.77
CA LEU A 332 71.90 15.80 26.41
C LEU A 332 72.88 15.42 27.50
N LEU A 333 74.15 15.13 27.10
CA LEU A 333 75.33 15.26 27.91
C LEU A 333 76.55 14.99 27.02
N GLN A 334 77.04 16.03 26.37
CA GLN A 334 78.44 16.37 26.19
C GLN A 334 78.59 17.74 25.54
#